data_565b2d6bbf2b49493a084768d6b19701
#
_entry.id   565b2d6bbf2b49493a084768d6b19701
#
_cell.length_a   1.000
_cell.length_b   1.000
_cell.length_c   1.000
_cell.angle_alpha   90.00
_cell.angle_beta   90.00
_cell.angle_gamma   90.00
#
_symmetry.space_group_name_H-M   'P 1'
#
loop_
_entity.id
_entity.type
_entity.pdbx_description
1 polymer ?
#
loop_
_entity_poly.entity_id
_entity_poly.type
_entity_poly.pdbx_seq_one_letter_code
_entity_poly.pdbx_strand_id
1 'polypeptide(L)'
;MVDDATHEAVVIEVERAISGMGLTRVLDRLALSRGLPKVIRSDNGKEFCGKAMVTWAHERGVQLRLIEPGKPNQNAYIESFNGRFRDECLNEHWFPSLLHARTEIESWRREYNEERPKKALGGLTPAAYAKQLQ
;
A
#
# COMPACT_ATOMS: atom_id res chain seq x y z
N MET A 1 -0.77 0.67 0.99
CA MET A 1 -0.02 -0.49 0.48
C MET A 1 0.56 -0.14 -0.89
N VAL A 2 1.82 -0.39 -1.09
CA VAL A 2 2.53 0.03 -2.30
C VAL A 2 3.30 -1.17 -2.87
N ASP A 3 3.30 -1.28 -4.20
CA ASP A 3 4.07 -2.30 -4.92
C ASP A 3 5.49 -1.80 -5.12
N ASP A 4 6.49 -2.51 -4.60
CA ASP A 4 7.89 -2.11 -4.71
C ASP A 4 8.41 -2.11 -6.16
N ALA A 5 7.91 -3.01 -7.00
CA ALA A 5 8.38 -3.12 -8.38
C ALA A 5 7.82 -2.02 -9.27
N THR A 6 6.54 -1.70 -9.13
CA THR A 6 5.85 -0.75 -10.02
C THR A 6 5.68 0.63 -9.41
N HIS A 7 5.87 0.76 -8.10
CA HIS A 7 5.60 1.97 -7.31
C HIS A 7 4.12 2.35 -7.26
N GLU A 8 3.22 1.46 -7.70
CA GLU A 8 1.80 1.73 -7.60
C GLU A 8 1.33 1.73 -6.15
N ALA A 9 0.47 2.69 -5.81
CA ALA A 9 -0.31 2.61 -4.59
C ALA A 9 -1.46 1.63 -4.85
N VAL A 10 -1.31 0.41 -4.37
CA VAL A 10 -2.19 -0.71 -4.70
C VAL A 10 -3.56 -0.54 -4.03
N VAL A 11 -3.54 -0.13 -2.79
CA VAL A 11 -4.76 0.14 -2.01
C VAL A 11 -4.42 1.06 -0.85
N ILE A 12 -5.36 1.93 -0.50
CA ILE A 12 -5.34 2.69 0.73
C ILE A 12 -6.69 2.44 1.39
N GLU A 13 -6.69 1.56 2.38
CA GLU A 13 -7.92 1.18 3.08
C GLU A 13 -8.25 2.20 4.15
N VAL A 14 -9.51 2.64 4.17
CA VAL A 14 -9.99 3.68 5.07
C VAL A 14 -11.02 3.08 6.03
N GLU A 15 -10.61 2.89 7.27
CA GLU A 15 -11.45 2.39 8.34
C GLU A 15 -11.11 3.12 9.65
N ARG A 16 -12.01 3.10 10.62
CA ARG A 16 -11.73 3.65 11.94
C ARG A 16 -10.67 2.82 12.66
N ALA A 17 -10.70 1.50 12.47
CA ALA A 17 -9.71 0.57 12.97
C ALA A 17 -9.67 -0.64 12.03
N ILE A 18 -8.47 -1.17 11.77
CA ILE A 18 -8.29 -2.35 10.93
C ILE A 18 -7.70 -3.45 11.79
N SER A 19 -8.42 -4.57 11.90
CA SER A 19 -7.92 -5.77 12.56
C SER A 19 -7.06 -6.60 11.61
N GLY A 20 -6.35 -7.60 12.17
CA GLY A 20 -5.63 -8.56 11.34
C GLY A 20 -6.54 -9.31 10.39
N MET A 21 -7.75 -9.68 10.83
CA MET A 21 -8.75 -10.31 9.96
C MET A 21 -9.23 -9.37 8.87
N GLY A 22 -9.42 -8.09 9.19
CA GLY A 22 -9.79 -7.08 8.19
C GLY A 22 -8.72 -6.93 7.13
N LEU A 23 -7.46 -6.93 7.54
CA LEU A 23 -6.32 -6.85 6.62
C LEU A 23 -6.27 -8.06 5.68
N THR A 24 -6.50 -9.27 6.18
CA THR A 24 -6.52 -10.47 5.33
C THR A 24 -7.61 -10.40 4.26
N ARG A 25 -8.76 -9.81 4.58
CA ARG A 25 -9.84 -9.62 3.60
C ARG A 25 -9.44 -8.63 2.50
N VAL A 26 -8.75 -7.57 2.86
CA VAL A 26 -8.22 -6.62 1.86
C VAL A 26 -7.26 -7.33 0.92
N LEU A 27 -6.35 -8.12 1.46
CA LEU A 27 -5.36 -8.87 0.68
C LEU A 27 -6.03 -9.92 -0.21
N ASP A 28 -7.06 -10.61 0.26
CA ASP A 28 -7.81 -11.57 -0.56
C ASP A 28 -8.50 -10.88 -1.74
N ARG A 29 -9.08 -9.69 -1.52
CA ARG A 29 -9.66 -8.91 -2.63
C ARG A 29 -8.62 -8.51 -3.66
N LEU A 30 -7.46 -8.06 -3.21
CA LEU A 30 -6.37 -7.69 -4.10
C LEU A 30 -5.86 -8.88 -4.90
N ALA A 31 -5.83 -10.06 -4.30
CA ALA A 31 -5.37 -11.27 -4.97
C ALA A 31 -6.25 -11.63 -6.17
N LEU A 32 -7.54 -11.29 -6.15
CA LEU A 32 -8.45 -11.53 -7.27
C LEU A 32 -8.10 -10.71 -8.50
N SER A 33 -7.54 -9.52 -8.33
CA SER A 33 -7.20 -8.63 -9.45
C SER A 33 -5.72 -8.61 -9.79
N ARG A 34 -4.83 -8.72 -8.79
CA ARG A 34 -3.39 -8.58 -8.98
C ARG A 34 -2.60 -9.87 -8.75
N GLY A 35 -3.24 -10.90 -8.21
CA GLY A 35 -2.56 -12.09 -7.75
C GLY A 35 -1.93 -11.88 -6.38
N LEU A 36 -1.35 -12.95 -5.83
CA LEU A 36 -0.70 -12.91 -4.53
C LEU A 36 0.71 -12.33 -4.65
N PRO A 37 1.14 -11.48 -3.72
CA PRO A 37 2.53 -11.06 -3.67
C PRO A 37 3.40 -12.23 -3.19
N LYS A 38 4.66 -12.20 -3.53
CA LYS A 38 5.62 -13.18 -3.00
C LYS A 38 6.05 -12.81 -1.58
N VAL A 39 6.21 -11.51 -1.33
CA VAL A 39 6.71 -10.98 -0.08
C VAL A 39 5.90 -9.74 0.29
N ILE A 40 5.53 -9.64 1.55
CA ILE A 40 4.96 -8.42 2.13
C ILE A 40 5.94 -7.91 3.17
N ARG A 41 6.39 -6.66 3.02
CA ARG A 41 7.22 -5.98 4.00
C ARG A 41 6.37 -5.05 4.84
N SER A 42 6.57 -5.05 6.13
CA SER A 42 5.85 -4.16 7.02
C SER A 42 6.69 -3.82 8.24
N ASP A 43 6.24 -2.80 8.97
CA ASP A 43 6.75 -2.54 10.29
C ASP A 43 6.17 -3.56 11.28
N ASN A 44 6.46 -3.38 12.58
CA ASN A 44 6.02 -4.30 13.62
C ASN A 44 4.60 -4.01 14.13
N GLY A 45 3.71 -3.55 13.25
CA GLY A 45 2.31 -3.29 13.58
C GLY A 45 1.57 -4.57 13.93
N LYS A 46 0.64 -4.49 14.89
CA LYS A 46 -0.11 -5.65 15.39
C LYS A 46 -0.89 -6.36 14.28
N GLU A 47 -1.49 -5.62 13.39
CA GLU A 47 -2.29 -6.15 12.28
C GLU A 47 -1.46 -6.96 11.28
N PHE A 48 -0.17 -6.62 11.12
CA PHE A 48 0.73 -7.35 10.22
C PHE A 48 1.45 -8.50 10.90
N CYS A 49 1.59 -8.48 12.22
CA CYS A 49 2.32 -9.51 12.97
C CYS A 49 1.41 -10.43 13.76
N GLY A 50 0.10 -10.16 13.74
CA GLY A 50 -0.88 -10.95 14.47
C GLY A 50 -1.10 -12.33 13.86
N LYS A 51 -1.75 -13.21 14.64
CA LYS A 51 -2.00 -14.59 14.26
C LYS A 51 -2.75 -14.70 12.93
N ALA A 52 -3.73 -13.84 12.69
CA ALA A 52 -4.51 -13.86 11.45
C ALA A 52 -3.63 -13.68 10.22
N MET A 53 -2.71 -12.71 10.25
CA MET A 53 -1.80 -12.46 9.13
C MET A 53 -0.78 -13.54 8.94
N VAL A 54 -0.22 -14.05 10.03
CA VAL A 54 0.76 -15.14 9.98
C VAL A 54 0.12 -16.39 9.37
N THR A 55 -1.08 -16.75 9.81
CA THR A 55 -1.84 -17.89 9.29
C THR A 55 -2.17 -17.69 7.80
N TRP A 56 -2.68 -16.50 7.46
CA TRP A 56 -3.03 -16.17 6.07
C TRP A 56 -1.82 -16.32 5.14
N ALA A 57 -0.69 -15.74 5.53
CA ALA A 57 0.52 -15.81 4.73
C ALA A 57 1.04 -17.22 4.55
N HIS A 58 1.03 -18.00 5.63
CA HIS A 58 1.46 -19.40 5.59
C HIS A 58 0.60 -20.23 4.63
N GLU A 59 -0.73 -20.10 4.73
CA GLU A 59 -1.66 -20.85 3.89
C GLU A 59 -1.54 -20.51 2.41
N ARG A 60 -1.12 -19.29 2.08
CA ARG A 60 -1.05 -18.80 0.70
C ARG A 60 0.37 -18.74 0.13
N GLY A 61 1.35 -19.17 0.92
CA GLY A 61 2.74 -19.16 0.46
C GLY A 61 3.35 -17.78 0.31
N VAL A 62 2.86 -16.79 1.08
CA VAL A 62 3.38 -15.43 1.09
C VAL A 62 4.37 -15.29 2.23
N GLN A 63 5.53 -14.71 1.95
CA GLN A 63 6.54 -14.45 2.97
C GLN A 63 6.29 -13.08 3.61
N LEU A 64 6.23 -13.04 4.94
CA LEU A 64 6.18 -11.79 5.69
C LEU A 64 7.57 -11.42 6.15
N ARG A 65 8.01 -10.19 5.87
CA ARG A 65 9.29 -9.66 6.32
C ARG A 65 9.09 -8.38 7.11
N LEU A 66 9.67 -8.33 8.29
CA LEU A 66 9.68 -7.12 9.09
C LEU A 66 10.80 -6.20 8.62
N ILE A 67 10.48 -4.89 8.56
CA ILE A 67 11.48 -3.87 8.28
C ILE A 67 12.29 -3.66 9.56
N GLU A 68 13.61 -3.77 9.45
CA GLU A 68 14.49 -3.60 10.60
C GLU A 68 14.61 -2.13 11.00
N PRO A 69 14.42 -1.78 12.28
CA PRO A 69 14.61 -0.42 12.74
C PRO A 69 16.05 0.07 12.46
N GLY A 70 16.16 1.32 12.05
CA GLY A 70 17.46 1.93 11.79
C GLY A 70 18.09 1.60 10.44
N LYS A 71 17.39 0.88 9.55
CA LYS A 71 17.87 0.61 8.20
C LYS A 71 17.05 1.42 7.18
N PRO A 72 17.46 2.64 6.88
CA PRO A 72 16.65 3.56 6.03
C PRO A 72 16.43 3.04 4.61
N ASN A 73 17.36 2.26 4.05
CA ASN A 73 17.22 1.76 2.68
C ASN A 73 16.07 0.76 2.51
N GLN A 74 15.67 0.09 3.58
CA GLN A 74 14.55 -0.86 3.53
C GLN A 74 13.19 -0.18 3.51
N ASN A 75 13.15 1.10 3.88
CA ASN A 75 11.92 1.81 4.18
C ASN A 75 11.78 3.14 3.44
N ALA A 76 12.82 3.59 2.76
CA ALA A 76 12.87 4.94 2.19
C ALA A 76 11.71 5.23 1.24
N TYR A 77 11.34 4.27 0.40
CA TYR A 77 10.28 4.46 -0.58
C TYR A 77 8.90 4.60 0.07
N ILE A 78 8.57 3.71 1.00
CA ILE A 78 7.27 3.78 1.67
C ILE A 78 7.17 5.01 2.57
N GLU A 79 8.26 5.45 3.18
CA GLU A 79 8.27 6.69 3.95
C GLU A 79 8.02 7.91 3.07
N SER A 80 8.63 7.95 1.89
CA SER A 80 8.40 9.01 0.92
C SER A 80 6.94 9.02 0.46
N PHE A 81 6.38 7.86 0.15
CA PHE A 81 4.98 7.74 -0.21
C PHE A 81 4.06 8.22 0.90
N ASN A 82 4.29 7.77 2.13
CA ASN A 82 3.48 8.16 3.27
C ASN A 82 3.54 9.67 3.53
N GLY A 83 4.72 10.27 3.36
CA GLY A 83 4.88 11.73 3.48
C GLY A 83 4.04 12.49 2.46
N ARG A 84 4.07 12.06 1.21
CA ARG A 84 3.28 12.69 0.13
C ARG A 84 1.78 12.49 0.36
N PHE A 85 1.36 11.31 0.77
CA PHE A 85 -0.03 11.04 1.08
C PHE A 85 -0.53 11.94 2.20
N ARG A 86 0.25 12.07 3.26
CA ARG A 86 -0.11 12.95 4.39
C ARG A 86 -0.17 14.41 3.93
N ASP A 87 0.85 14.90 3.25
CA ASP A 87 0.95 16.32 2.90
C ASP A 87 -0.04 16.74 1.81
N GLU A 88 -0.24 15.90 0.80
CA GLU A 88 -1.05 16.25 -0.36
C GLU A 88 -2.52 15.85 -0.23
N CYS A 89 -2.83 14.87 0.60
CA CYS A 89 -4.20 14.39 0.76
C CYS A 89 -4.75 14.63 2.15
N LEU A 90 -4.11 14.09 3.17
CA LEU A 90 -4.67 14.13 4.52
C LEU A 90 -4.67 15.54 5.10
N ASN A 91 -3.60 16.31 4.93
CA ASN A 91 -3.51 17.67 5.47
C ASN A 91 -4.29 18.71 4.66
N GLU A 92 -4.58 18.43 3.40
CA GLU A 92 -5.30 19.34 2.52
C GLU A 92 -6.82 19.21 2.61
N HIS A 93 -7.33 18.18 3.28
CA HIS A 93 -8.76 17.91 3.34
C HIS A 93 -9.25 17.76 4.77
N TRP A 94 -10.48 18.22 5.00
CA TRP A 94 -11.23 17.89 6.19
C TRP A 94 -12.28 16.85 5.80
N PHE A 95 -12.34 15.74 6.54
CA PHE A 95 -13.23 14.64 6.17
C PHE A 95 -14.43 14.58 7.12
N PRO A 96 -15.64 14.98 6.64
CA PRO A 96 -16.83 14.94 7.49
C PRO A 96 -17.33 13.53 7.79
N SER A 97 -16.92 12.53 7.01
CA SER A 97 -17.35 11.15 7.18
C SER A 97 -16.34 10.18 6.59
N LEU A 98 -16.48 8.89 6.95
CA LEU A 98 -15.64 7.84 6.35
C LEU A 98 -15.90 7.71 4.85
N LEU A 99 -17.14 7.88 4.41
CA LEU A 99 -17.46 7.82 2.99
C LEU A 99 -16.75 8.93 2.21
N HIS A 100 -16.76 10.15 2.73
CA HIS A 100 -16.05 11.26 2.11
C HIS A 100 -14.54 10.99 2.07
N ALA A 101 -13.97 10.51 3.18
CA ALA A 101 -12.56 10.18 3.24
C ALA A 101 -12.19 9.10 2.21
N ARG A 102 -12.99 8.05 2.09
CA ARG A 102 -12.76 6.99 1.10
C ARG A 102 -12.75 7.53 -0.32
N THR A 103 -13.68 8.39 -0.65
CA THR A 103 -13.79 8.98 -1.98
C THR A 103 -12.57 9.84 -2.32
N GLU A 104 -12.18 10.75 -1.42
CA GLU A 104 -11.03 11.63 -1.63
C GLU A 104 -9.71 10.87 -1.69
N ILE A 105 -9.54 9.91 -0.81
CA ILE A 105 -8.31 9.11 -0.73
C ILE A 105 -8.18 8.21 -1.96
N GLU A 106 -9.27 7.59 -2.42
CA GLU A 106 -9.26 6.79 -3.64
C GLU A 106 -8.94 7.63 -4.87
N SER A 107 -9.48 8.84 -4.95
CA SER A 107 -9.17 9.78 -6.02
C SER A 107 -7.68 10.14 -6.04
N TRP A 108 -7.10 10.43 -4.86
CA TRP A 108 -5.69 10.72 -4.74
C TRP A 108 -4.82 9.51 -5.15
N ARG A 109 -5.21 8.31 -4.73
CA ARG A 109 -4.50 7.07 -5.08
C ARG A 109 -4.44 6.87 -6.59
N ARG A 110 -5.55 7.06 -7.28
CA ARG A 110 -5.61 6.93 -8.75
C ARG A 110 -4.75 7.97 -9.44
N GLU A 111 -4.81 9.20 -9.00
CA GLU A 111 -3.97 10.27 -9.53
C GLU A 111 -2.48 9.97 -9.34
N TYR A 112 -2.11 9.48 -8.16
CA TYR A 112 -0.74 9.08 -7.87
C TYR A 112 -0.24 8.01 -8.84
N ASN A 113 -1.07 7.01 -9.13
CA ASN A 113 -0.69 5.92 -10.02
C ASN A 113 -0.70 6.33 -11.50
N GLU A 114 -1.66 7.11 -11.92
CA GLU A 114 -1.94 7.34 -13.35
C GLU A 114 -1.38 8.66 -13.88
N GLU A 115 -1.17 9.64 -13.03
CA GLU A 115 -0.84 11.00 -13.48
C GLU A 115 0.50 11.55 -12.97
N ARG A 116 1.14 10.86 -12.05
CA ARG A 116 2.38 11.36 -11.44
C ARG A 116 3.63 10.69 -12.01
N PRO A 117 4.42 11.38 -12.85
CA PRO A 117 5.69 10.85 -13.32
C PRO A 117 6.71 10.72 -12.19
N LYS A 118 7.55 9.70 -12.27
CA LYS A 118 8.57 9.44 -11.27
C LYS A 118 9.95 9.25 -11.88
N LYS A 119 10.95 9.92 -11.33
CA LYS A 119 12.34 9.79 -11.79
C LYS A 119 12.83 8.35 -11.70
N ALA A 120 12.50 7.65 -10.63
CA ALA A 120 12.91 6.27 -10.41
C ALA A 120 12.34 5.31 -11.48
N LEU A 121 11.30 5.73 -12.19
CA LEU A 121 10.65 4.95 -13.24
C LEU A 121 10.94 5.53 -14.64
N GLY A 122 12.03 6.28 -14.79
CA GLY A 122 12.39 6.90 -16.06
C GLY A 122 11.42 7.98 -16.53
N GLY A 123 10.72 8.63 -15.63
CA GLY A 123 9.75 9.66 -15.93
C GLY A 123 8.34 9.13 -16.20
N LEU A 124 8.13 7.83 -16.09
CA LEU A 124 6.81 7.22 -16.26
C LEU A 124 5.99 7.31 -14.97
N THR A 125 4.67 7.29 -15.11
CA THR A 125 3.78 7.10 -13.96
C THR A 125 3.87 5.65 -13.50
N PRO A 126 3.52 5.35 -12.23
CA PRO A 126 3.48 3.96 -11.77
C PRO A 126 2.62 3.05 -12.64
N ALA A 127 1.43 3.52 -13.08
CA ALA A 127 0.56 2.72 -13.94
C ALA A 127 1.18 2.44 -15.32
N ALA A 128 1.82 3.44 -15.92
CA ALA A 128 2.49 3.28 -17.22
C ALA A 128 3.68 2.31 -17.10
N TYR A 129 4.45 2.42 -16.04
CA TYR A 129 5.57 1.51 -15.79
C TYR A 129 5.09 0.07 -15.58
N ALA A 130 4.01 -0.12 -14.84
CA ALA A 130 3.43 -1.45 -14.63
C ALA A 130 3.02 -2.12 -15.94
N LYS A 131 2.49 -1.36 -16.88
CA LYS A 131 2.13 -1.89 -18.23
C LYS A 131 3.34 -2.39 -18.99
N GLN A 132 4.49 -1.76 -18.84
CA GLN A 132 5.72 -2.21 -19.50
C GLN A 132 6.24 -3.53 -18.95
N LEU A 133 5.91 -3.88 -17.70
CA LEU A 133 6.35 -5.11 -17.08
C LEU A 133 5.48 -6.33 -17.41
N GLN A 134 4.35 -6.10 -18.06
CA GLN A 134 3.44 -7.17 -18.48
C GLN A 134 3.87 -7.87 -19.75
#